data_1a4d76c605d3fa9eebdf03428c9aa83b
#
_entry.id   1a4d76c605d3fa9eebdf03428c9aa83b
#
_cell.length_a   1.000
_cell.length_b   1.000
_cell.length_c   1.000
_cell.angle_alpha   90.00
_cell.angle_beta   90.00
_cell.angle_gamma   90.00
#
_symmetry.space_group_name_H-M   'P 1'
#
loop_
_entity.id
_entity.type
_entity.pdbx_description
1 polymer ?
#
loop_
_entity_poly.entity_id
_entity_poly.type
_entity_poly.pdbx_seq_one_letter_code
_entity_poly.pdbx_strand_id
1 'polypeptide(L)'
;NGLGLGLIQGGRLVRGAFGNAGEIGHIPVTSKGRAVPLEAALSRLAVQNHLANAGFGIRSSDRLAEAYAARNAALMTWLDAAAEPLSHAITIIENMFDPDAVILGGAMPDAIFDHLISSVTLAERSVSNRPGRTTDRLLRGASGRMTGTLGAGALVINRAFTPRIAAIAR
;
A
#
# COMPACT_ATOMS: atom_id res chain seq x y z
N ASN A 1 -1.56 -12.01 -3.52
CA ASN A 1 -2.35 -10.99 -4.21
C ASN A 1 -3.30 -10.22 -3.28
N GLY A 2 -3.14 -10.35 -1.98
CA GLY A 2 -3.82 -9.53 -0.97
C GLY A 2 -3.18 -8.17 -0.76
N LEU A 3 -3.58 -7.48 0.30
CA LEU A 3 -3.05 -6.21 0.75
C LEU A 3 -2.42 -6.40 2.14
N GLY A 4 -1.20 -5.94 2.33
CA GLY A 4 -0.48 -6.00 3.61
C GLY A 4 0.31 -4.72 3.86
N LEU A 5 0.76 -4.54 5.08
CA LEU A 5 1.62 -3.45 5.53
C LEU A 5 2.92 -4.02 6.09
N GLY A 6 4.06 -3.55 5.62
CA GLY A 6 5.35 -3.75 6.27
C GLY A 6 5.69 -2.53 7.12
N LEU A 7 5.84 -2.70 8.42
CA LEU A 7 6.26 -1.63 9.33
C LEU A 7 7.74 -1.75 9.63
N ILE A 8 8.52 -0.71 9.31
CA ILE A 8 9.95 -0.61 9.62
C ILE A 8 10.12 0.43 10.71
N GLN A 9 10.70 0.05 11.83
CA GLN A 9 11.00 0.93 12.95
C GLN A 9 12.45 0.74 13.40
N GLY A 10 13.21 1.82 13.50
CA GLY A 10 14.64 1.77 13.83
C GLY A 10 15.45 0.86 12.88
N GLY A 11 15.13 0.88 11.58
CA GLY A 11 15.77 0.05 10.55
C GLY A 11 15.42 -1.45 10.62
N ARG A 12 14.40 -1.84 11.39
CA ARG A 12 14.00 -3.24 11.57
C ARG A 12 12.54 -3.45 11.23
N LEU A 13 12.24 -4.59 10.61
CA LEU A 13 10.86 -5.03 10.37
C LEU A 13 10.19 -5.39 11.69
N VAL A 14 9.06 -4.76 11.99
CA VAL A 14 8.18 -5.11 13.10
C VAL A 14 7.40 -6.36 12.71
N ARG A 15 7.57 -7.44 13.45
CA ARG A 15 6.94 -8.73 13.15
C ARG A 15 5.68 -9.00 13.96
N GLY A 16 5.53 -8.36 15.12
CA GLY A 16 4.51 -8.73 16.09
C GLY A 16 4.85 -10.04 16.81
N ALA A 17 4.00 -10.43 17.75
CA ALA A 17 4.23 -11.60 18.60
C ALA A 17 4.25 -12.93 17.80
N PHE A 18 3.45 -13.02 16.75
CA PHE A 18 3.27 -14.23 15.92
C PHE A 18 3.67 -14.04 14.45
N GLY A 19 4.33 -12.93 14.11
CA GLY A 19 4.76 -12.64 12.74
C GLY A 19 3.71 -11.97 11.85
N ASN A 20 2.55 -11.61 12.39
CA ASN A 20 1.41 -11.08 11.65
C ASN A 20 1.20 -9.56 11.82
N ALA A 21 2.24 -8.82 12.25
CA ALA A 21 2.12 -7.37 12.27
C ALA A 21 1.94 -6.82 10.85
N GLY A 22 0.96 -5.94 10.68
CA GLY A 22 0.73 -5.29 9.38
C GLY A 22 -0.35 -5.94 8.51
N GLU A 23 -1.18 -6.81 9.04
CA GLU A 23 -2.36 -7.40 8.36
C GLU A 23 -3.48 -6.36 8.16
N ILE A 24 -3.12 -5.22 7.58
CA ILE A 24 -4.05 -4.09 7.34
C ILE A 24 -5.16 -4.46 6.36
N GLY A 25 -4.94 -5.42 5.49
CA GLY A 25 -5.95 -5.91 4.55
C GLY A 25 -7.21 -6.42 5.22
N HIS A 26 -7.13 -6.88 6.46
CA HIS A 26 -8.25 -7.39 7.24
C HIS A 26 -9.04 -6.30 8.01
N ILE A 27 -8.56 -5.06 8.06
CA ILE A 27 -9.28 -3.97 8.72
C ILE A 27 -10.59 -3.69 7.97
N PRO A 28 -11.74 -3.62 8.69
CA PRO A 28 -13.00 -3.29 8.06
C PRO A 28 -13.02 -1.81 7.63
N VAL A 29 -13.41 -1.59 6.38
CA VAL A 29 -13.65 -0.27 5.81
C VAL A 29 -15.04 -0.21 5.20
N THR A 30 -15.61 0.98 5.12
CA THR A 30 -16.87 1.19 4.40
C THR A 30 -16.59 1.31 2.90
N SER A 31 -17.20 0.46 2.11
CA SER A 31 -17.19 0.54 0.66
C SER A 31 -18.61 0.36 0.16
N LYS A 32 -19.11 1.34 -0.62
CA LYS A 32 -20.51 1.33 -1.14
C LYS A 32 -21.56 1.09 -0.05
N GLY A 33 -21.36 1.70 1.14
CA GLY A 33 -22.28 1.60 2.28
C GLY A 33 -22.25 0.26 3.04
N ARG A 34 -21.26 -0.58 2.78
CA ARG A 34 -21.08 -1.88 3.48
C ARG A 34 -19.70 -1.97 4.10
N ALA A 35 -19.60 -2.61 5.26
CA ALA A 35 -18.33 -2.97 5.85
C ALA A 35 -17.71 -4.15 5.09
N VAL A 36 -16.50 -3.96 4.59
CA VAL A 36 -15.72 -4.99 3.88
C VAL A 36 -14.27 -4.96 4.37
N PRO A 37 -13.51 -6.06 4.30
CA PRO A 37 -12.07 -6.00 4.52
C PRO A 37 -11.41 -5.04 3.52
N LEU A 38 -10.42 -4.28 3.97
CA LEU A 38 -9.70 -3.32 3.13
C LEU A 38 -9.15 -3.96 1.84
N GLU A 39 -8.65 -5.19 1.91
CA GLU A 39 -8.14 -5.90 0.73
C GLU A 39 -9.22 -6.18 -0.32
N ALA A 40 -10.49 -6.29 0.07
CA ALA A 40 -11.60 -6.45 -0.87
C ALA A 40 -11.87 -5.15 -1.67
N ALA A 41 -11.43 -4.00 -1.16
CA ALA A 41 -11.54 -2.71 -1.85
C ALA A 41 -10.28 -2.36 -2.65
N LEU A 42 -9.07 -2.67 -2.12
CA LEU A 42 -7.81 -2.11 -2.62
C LEU A 42 -6.81 -3.12 -3.19
N SER A 43 -7.04 -4.42 -3.06
CA SER A 43 -6.06 -5.41 -3.53
C SER A 43 -6.04 -5.54 -5.06
N ARG A 44 -4.96 -6.13 -5.58
CA ARG A 44 -4.91 -6.51 -7.00
C ARG A 44 -6.05 -7.45 -7.38
N LEU A 45 -6.45 -8.34 -6.49
CA LEU A 45 -7.59 -9.22 -6.70
C LEU A 45 -8.91 -8.43 -6.77
N ALA A 46 -9.05 -7.39 -5.96
CA ALA A 46 -10.23 -6.53 -5.98
C ALA A 46 -10.44 -5.87 -7.35
N VAL A 47 -9.38 -5.25 -7.92
CA VAL A 47 -9.49 -4.63 -9.26
C VAL A 47 -9.75 -5.67 -10.34
N GLN A 48 -9.11 -6.84 -10.27
CA GLN A 48 -9.35 -7.92 -11.24
C GLN A 48 -10.79 -8.42 -11.20
N ASN A 49 -11.35 -8.63 -10.02
CA ASN A 49 -12.75 -9.03 -9.85
C ASN A 49 -13.71 -7.94 -10.35
N HIS A 50 -13.42 -6.67 -10.04
CA HIS A 50 -14.23 -5.55 -10.52
C HIS A 50 -14.26 -5.49 -12.05
N LEU A 51 -13.11 -5.61 -12.70
CA LEU A 51 -12.99 -5.60 -14.15
C LEU A 51 -13.65 -6.84 -14.78
N ALA A 52 -13.50 -8.02 -14.18
CA ALA A 52 -14.14 -9.26 -14.66
C ALA A 52 -15.66 -9.15 -14.62
N ASN A 53 -16.22 -8.58 -13.56
CA ASN A 53 -17.67 -8.33 -13.43
C ASN A 53 -18.19 -7.32 -14.46
N ALA A 54 -17.31 -6.44 -14.95
CA ALA A 54 -17.63 -5.51 -16.05
C ALA A 54 -17.33 -6.08 -17.46
N GLY A 55 -16.99 -7.39 -17.55
CA GLY A 55 -16.70 -8.06 -18.83
C GLY A 55 -15.25 -7.97 -19.29
N PHE A 56 -14.33 -7.45 -18.47
CA PHE A 56 -12.92 -7.30 -18.82
C PHE A 56 -12.04 -8.31 -18.07
N GLY A 57 -11.62 -9.36 -18.74
CA GLY A 57 -10.77 -10.43 -18.16
C GLY A 57 -9.28 -10.03 -18.05
N ILE A 58 -8.96 -8.96 -17.34
CA ILE A 58 -7.59 -8.43 -17.20
C ILE A 58 -6.87 -9.12 -16.03
N ARG A 59 -5.81 -9.90 -16.35
CA ARG A 59 -5.03 -10.66 -15.35
C ARG A 59 -3.56 -10.25 -15.24
N SER A 60 -2.97 -9.65 -16.28
CA SER A 60 -1.57 -9.22 -16.27
C SER A 60 -1.42 -7.75 -15.89
N SER A 61 -0.24 -7.38 -15.41
CA SER A 61 0.10 -5.99 -15.10
C SER A 61 0.11 -5.13 -16.38
N ASP A 62 0.62 -5.68 -17.49
CA ASP A 62 0.71 -4.98 -18.77
C ASP A 62 -0.68 -4.65 -19.33
N ARG A 63 -1.60 -5.64 -19.28
CA ARG A 63 -3.00 -5.40 -19.67
C ARG A 63 -3.71 -4.38 -18.78
N LEU A 64 -3.34 -4.32 -17.52
CA LEU A 64 -3.88 -3.31 -16.61
C LEU A 64 -3.32 -1.91 -16.94
N ALA A 65 -2.04 -1.83 -17.33
CA ALA A 65 -1.45 -0.58 -17.82
C ALA A 65 -2.08 -0.10 -19.14
N GLU A 66 -2.32 -1.02 -20.07
CA GLU A 66 -3.04 -0.73 -21.33
C GLU A 66 -4.46 -0.20 -21.05
N ALA A 67 -5.20 -0.86 -20.15
CA ALA A 67 -6.55 -0.43 -19.77
C ALA A 67 -6.55 0.95 -19.11
N TYR A 68 -5.53 1.27 -18.31
CA TYR A 68 -5.35 2.59 -17.72
C TYR A 68 -5.09 3.66 -18.79
N ALA A 69 -4.14 3.38 -19.70
CA ALA A 69 -3.80 4.29 -20.82
C ALA A 69 -5.03 4.55 -21.73
N ALA A 70 -5.84 3.51 -21.97
CA ALA A 70 -7.10 3.61 -22.73
C ALA A 70 -8.25 4.25 -21.92
N ARG A 71 -8.03 4.65 -20.66
CA ARG A 71 -9.06 5.20 -19.76
C ARG A 71 -10.30 4.30 -19.69
N ASN A 72 -10.09 2.99 -19.56
CA ASN A 72 -11.19 2.02 -19.43
C ASN A 72 -12.16 2.45 -18.32
N ALA A 73 -13.43 2.65 -18.65
CA ALA A 73 -14.42 3.21 -17.74
C ALA A 73 -14.59 2.42 -16.44
N ALA A 74 -14.55 1.08 -16.52
CA ALA A 74 -14.66 0.23 -15.34
C ALA A 74 -13.43 0.38 -14.42
N LEU A 75 -12.23 0.49 -15.02
CA LEU A 75 -11.01 0.72 -14.23
C LEU A 75 -11.04 2.11 -13.56
N MET A 76 -11.44 3.16 -14.27
CA MET A 76 -11.56 4.50 -13.69
C MET A 76 -12.55 4.50 -12.52
N THR A 77 -13.74 3.90 -12.70
CA THR A 77 -14.72 3.76 -11.62
C THR A 77 -14.17 3.04 -10.38
N TRP A 78 -13.33 2.01 -10.58
CA TRP A 78 -12.70 1.33 -9.45
C TRP A 78 -11.67 2.23 -8.76
N LEU A 79 -10.86 2.96 -9.52
CA LEU A 79 -9.84 3.86 -8.98
C LEU A 79 -10.48 4.98 -8.14
N ASP A 80 -11.56 5.59 -8.64
CA ASP A 80 -12.31 6.60 -7.90
C ASP A 80 -12.88 6.05 -6.60
N ALA A 81 -13.43 4.84 -6.63
CA ALA A 81 -13.97 4.17 -5.45
C ALA A 81 -12.90 3.71 -4.45
N ALA A 82 -11.66 3.51 -4.90
CA ALA A 82 -10.54 3.06 -4.07
C ALA A 82 -9.91 4.18 -3.23
N ALA A 83 -10.10 5.43 -3.62
CA ALA A 83 -9.49 6.60 -2.96
C ALA A 83 -9.92 6.75 -1.49
N GLU A 84 -11.19 6.61 -1.18
CA GLU A 84 -11.73 6.75 0.18
C GLU A 84 -11.21 5.65 1.13
N PRO A 85 -11.31 4.34 0.82
CA PRO A 85 -10.73 3.29 1.64
C PRO A 85 -9.22 3.44 1.86
N LEU A 86 -8.49 3.91 0.83
CA LEU A 86 -7.06 4.14 0.94
C LEU A 86 -6.75 5.32 1.87
N SER A 87 -7.49 6.42 1.76
CA SER A 87 -7.37 7.58 2.67
C SER A 87 -7.60 7.17 4.12
N HIS A 88 -8.62 6.34 4.36
CA HIS A 88 -8.93 5.81 5.68
C HIS A 88 -7.79 4.93 6.23
N ALA A 89 -7.27 4.02 5.42
CA ALA A 89 -6.15 3.16 5.79
C ALA A 89 -4.90 3.96 6.15
N ILE A 90 -4.54 4.97 5.35
CA ILE A 90 -3.40 5.84 5.61
C ILE A 90 -3.60 6.59 6.94
N THR A 91 -4.80 7.11 7.19
CA THR A 91 -5.13 7.79 8.45
C THR A 91 -4.92 6.88 9.66
N ILE A 92 -5.31 5.62 9.57
CA ILE A 92 -5.07 4.61 10.62
C ILE A 92 -3.56 4.41 10.82
N ILE A 93 -2.81 4.17 9.73
CA ILE A 93 -1.36 3.95 9.80
C ILE A 93 -0.67 5.14 10.46
N GLU A 94 -0.99 6.34 10.03
CA GLU A 94 -0.38 7.57 10.54
C GLU A 94 -0.66 7.76 12.03
N ASN A 95 -1.90 7.61 12.46
CA ASN A 95 -2.27 7.86 13.87
C ASN A 95 -1.84 6.73 14.82
N MET A 96 -1.58 5.52 14.31
CA MET A 96 -1.10 4.42 15.13
C MET A 96 0.41 4.32 15.22
N PHE A 97 1.12 4.68 14.15
CA PHE A 97 2.56 4.40 14.05
C PHE A 97 3.41 5.66 13.88
N ASP A 98 2.81 6.82 13.59
CA ASP A 98 3.50 8.10 13.32
C ASP A 98 4.72 7.92 12.39
N PRO A 99 4.55 7.38 11.18
CA PRO A 99 5.66 7.06 10.30
C PRO A 99 6.24 8.32 9.64
N ASP A 100 7.50 8.23 9.24
CA ASP A 100 8.13 9.25 8.39
C ASP A 100 7.46 9.33 7.02
N ALA A 101 7.04 8.22 6.45
CA ALA A 101 6.25 8.15 5.22
C ALA A 101 5.49 6.83 5.15
N VAL A 102 4.36 6.85 4.44
CA VAL A 102 3.68 5.65 3.95
C VAL A 102 4.10 5.44 2.50
N ILE A 103 4.60 4.25 2.17
CA ILE A 103 5.04 3.92 0.82
C ILE A 103 4.07 2.94 0.19
N LEU A 104 3.41 3.35 -0.88
CA LEU A 104 2.48 2.53 -1.64
C LEU A 104 3.19 1.85 -2.80
N GLY A 105 3.16 0.53 -2.85
CA GLY A 105 3.84 -0.24 -3.89
C GLY A 105 3.29 -1.66 -4.04
N GLY A 106 3.83 -2.40 -4.97
CA GLY A 106 3.43 -3.79 -5.21
C GLY A 106 3.39 -4.19 -6.68
N ALA A 107 2.52 -5.14 -7.04
CA ALA A 107 2.47 -5.74 -8.37
C ALA A 107 1.46 -5.09 -9.33
N MET A 108 1.11 -3.84 -9.12
CA MET A 108 0.34 -3.04 -10.08
C MET A 108 1.24 -2.08 -10.87
N PRO A 109 0.79 -1.57 -12.04
CA PRO A 109 1.53 -0.57 -12.81
C PRO A 109 1.75 0.73 -12.03
N ASP A 110 2.87 1.41 -12.29
CA ASP A 110 3.23 2.70 -11.69
C ASP A 110 2.12 3.74 -11.85
N ALA A 111 1.56 3.86 -13.04
CA ALA A 111 0.52 4.83 -13.35
C ALA A 111 -0.75 4.65 -12.48
N ILE A 112 -1.05 3.42 -12.04
CA ILE A 112 -2.17 3.15 -11.14
C ILE A 112 -1.83 3.62 -9.73
N PHE A 113 -0.61 3.39 -9.26
CA PHE A 113 -0.18 3.92 -7.96
C PHE A 113 -0.14 5.45 -7.95
N ASP A 114 0.38 6.07 -9.01
CA ASP A 114 0.40 7.52 -9.14
C ASP A 114 -1.03 8.11 -9.13
N HIS A 115 -1.96 7.45 -9.82
CA HIS A 115 -3.37 7.83 -9.80
C HIS A 115 -3.96 7.71 -8.38
N LEU A 116 -3.77 6.58 -7.71
CA LEU A 116 -4.26 6.39 -6.35
C LEU A 116 -3.68 7.43 -5.38
N ILE A 117 -2.37 7.69 -5.46
CA ILE A 117 -1.70 8.69 -4.61
C ILE A 117 -2.27 10.09 -4.85
N SER A 118 -2.51 10.46 -6.11
CA SER A 118 -3.07 11.77 -6.46
C SER A 118 -4.55 11.92 -6.08
N SER A 119 -5.28 10.81 -5.94
CA SER A 119 -6.71 10.80 -5.61
C SER A 119 -6.98 10.74 -4.10
N VAL A 120 -5.96 10.39 -3.30
CA VAL A 120 -6.10 10.28 -1.84
C VAL A 120 -6.22 11.65 -1.20
N THR A 121 -7.18 11.80 -0.31
CA THR A 121 -7.29 12.96 0.59
C THR A 121 -6.67 12.58 1.94
N LEU A 122 -5.48 13.09 2.23
CA LEU A 122 -4.81 12.85 3.50
C LEU A 122 -5.46 13.67 4.62
N ALA A 123 -5.78 13.02 5.74
CA ALA A 123 -6.46 13.67 6.86
C ALA A 123 -5.66 14.84 7.42
N GLU A 124 -6.29 16.01 7.51
CA GLU A 124 -5.68 17.23 8.08
C GLU A 124 -5.35 17.07 9.56
N ARG A 125 -6.17 16.34 10.30
CA ARG A 125 -6.01 16.08 11.76
C ARG A 125 -5.09 14.89 12.06
N SER A 126 -4.45 14.29 11.06
CA SER A 126 -3.48 13.23 11.30
C SER A 126 -2.27 13.75 12.09
N VAL A 127 -1.76 12.94 13.02
CA VAL A 127 -0.52 13.25 13.78
C VAL A 127 0.68 13.44 12.86
N SER A 128 0.66 12.84 11.68
CA SER A 128 1.69 13.00 10.66
C SER A 128 1.60 14.34 9.90
N ASN A 129 0.51 15.10 10.04
CA ASN A 129 0.35 16.43 9.43
C ASN A 129 0.90 17.51 10.37
N ARG A 130 2.20 17.68 10.40
CA ARG A 130 2.87 18.61 11.31
C ARG A 130 3.79 19.60 10.57
N PRO A 131 3.96 20.82 11.11
CA PRO A 131 4.92 21.80 10.56
C PRO A 131 6.34 21.23 10.54
N GLY A 132 7.13 21.65 9.53
CA GLY A 132 8.54 21.27 9.43
C GLY A 132 8.78 19.88 8.84
N ARG A 133 7.75 19.19 8.38
CA ARG A 133 7.90 17.94 7.65
C ARG A 133 8.60 18.18 6.31
N THR A 134 9.65 17.41 6.02
CA THR A 134 10.46 17.52 4.79
C THR A 134 10.17 16.41 3.77
N THR A 135 9.45 15.37 4.19
CA THR A 135 9.12 14.21 3.36
C THR A 135 7.61 14.13 3.15
N ASP A 136 7.16 13.82 1.96
CA ASP A 136 5.74 13.59 1.68
C ASP A 136 5.19 12.45 2.53
N ARG A 137 3.95 12.59 2.99
CA ARG A 137 3.27 11.60 3.84
C ARG A 137 3.00 10.30 3.12
N LEU A 138 2.74 10.38 1.82
CA LEU A 138 2.45 9.23 0.96
C LEU A 138 3.35 9.27 -0.27
N LEU A 139 4.08 8.20 -0.49
CA LEU A 139 5.05 8.07 -1.58
C LEU A 139 4.76 6.84 -2.42
N ARG A 140 5.12 6.89 -3.69
CA ARG A 140 5.19 5.69 -4.52
C ARG A 140 6.50 4.95 -4.27
N GLY A 141 6.39 3.67 -3.96
CA GLY A 141 7.51 2.74 -3.88
C GLY A 141 7.84 2.09 -5.22
N ALA A 142 8.83 1.20 -5.20
CA ALA A 142 9.09 0.36 -6.35
C ALA A 142 7.86 -0.52 -6.65
N SER A 143 7.53 -0.65 -7.92
CA SER A 143 6.42 -1.48 -8.40
C SER A 143 6.92 -2.53 -9.38
N GLY A 144 6.13 -3.58 -9.58
CA GLY A 144 6.42 -4.64 -10.54
C GLY A 144 6.40 -6.05 -9.95
N ARG A 145 6.54 -7.03 -10.85
CA ARG A 145 6.42 -8.46 -10.51
C ARG A 145 7.49 -8.95 -9.52
N MET A 146 8.66 -8.33 -9.53
CA MET A 146 9.81 -8.71 -8.70
C MET A 146 9.86 -7.99 -7.35
N THR A 147 8.98 -7.02 -7.08
CA THR A 147 9.04 -6.20 -5.86
C THR A 147 9.06 -7.03 -4.56
N GLY A 148 8.19 -8.04 -4.46
CA GLY A 148 8.17 -8.94 -3.31
C GLY A 148 9.45 -9.77 -3.16
N THR A 149 9.99 -10.29 -4.27
CA THR A 149 11.22 -11.09 -4.28
C THR A 149 12.44 -10.24 -3.93
N LEU A 150 12.52 -9.04 -4.49
CA LEU A 150 13.60 -8.08 -4.18
C LEU A 150 13.54 -7.64 -2.72
N GLY A 151 12.34 -7.37 -2.21
CA GLY A 151 12.13 -7.03 -0.79
C GLY A 151 12.55 -8.16 0.15
N ALA A 152 12.21 -9.41 -0.16
CA ALA A 152 12.65 -10.57 0.60
C ALA A 152 14.19 -10.72 0.56
N GLY A 153 14.82 -10.55 -0.61
CA GLY A 153 16.27 -10.54 -0.75
C GLY A 153 16.94 -9.43 0.06
N ALA A 154 16.37 -8.23 0.02
CA ALA A 154 16.86 -7.08 0.78
C ALA A 154 16.83 -7.33 2.31
N LEU A 155 15.80 -8.00 2.82
CA LEU A 155 15.71 -8.38 4.24
C LEU A 155 16.84 -9.34 4.65
N VAL A 156 17.19 -10.31 3.79
CA VAL A 156 18.30 -11.25 4.05
C VAL A 156 19.63 -10.52 4.04
N ILE A 157 19.87 -9.66 3.05
CA ILE A 157 21.09 -8.85 2.93
C ILE A 157 21.23 -7.91 4.14
N ASN A 158 20.17 -7.20 4.49
CA ASN A 158 20.17 -6.30 5.65
C ASN A 158 20.51 -7.07 6.94
N ARG A 159 19.91 -8.25 7.15
CA ARG A 159 20.21 -9.09 8.32
C ARG A 159 21.67 -9.56 8.37
N ALA A 160 22.26 -9.86 7.21
CA ALA A 160 23.61 -10.38 7.10
C ALA A 160 24.70 -9.29 7.23
N PHE A 161 24.43 -8.10 6.69
CA PHE A 161 25.45 -7.05 6.51
C PHE A 161 25.24 -5.79 7.35
N THR A 162 24.08 -5.62 8.01
CA THR A 162 23.92 -4.50 8.95
C THR A 162 24.67 -4.84 10.25
N PRO A 163 25.72 -4.08 10.61
CA PRO A 163 26.47 -4.32 11.82
C PRO A 163 25.53 -4.26 13.03
N ARG A 164 25.60 -5.21 13.93
CA ARG A 164 24.94 -5.15 15.24
C ARG A 164 25.71 -4.16 16.12
N ILE A 165 25.55 -2.87 15.90
CA ILE A 165 26.17 -1.81 16.72
C ILE A 165 25.61 -1.79 18.16
N ALA A 166 24.63 -2.61 18.48
CA ALA A 166 24.01 -2.69 19.81
C ALA A 166 24.84 -3.36 20.91
N ALA A 167 26.13 -3.66 20.67
CA ALA A 167 26.98 -4.33 21.65
C ALA A 167 28.02 -3.43 22.35
N ILE A 168 28.04 -2.12 22.11
CA ILE A 168 29.09 -1.22 22.64
C ILE A 168 28.53 -0.08 23.53
N ALA A 169 27.29 -0.16 23.93
CA ALA A 169 26.74 0.76 24.94
C ALA A 169 26.40 -0.01 26.22
N ARG A 170 27.40 -0.27 27.02
CA ARG A 170 27.30 -0.52 28.45
C ARG A 170 28.20 0.46 29.18
#